data_3ead3fb1f31ba9af8a41bd73b352c443
#
_entry.id   3ead3fb1f31ba9af8a41bd73b352c443
#
_cell.length_a   1.000
_cell.length_b   1.000
_cell.length_c   1.000
_cell.angle_alpha   90.00
_cell.angle_beta   90.00
_cell.angle_gamma   90.00
#
_symmetry.space_group_name_H-M   'P 1'
#
loop_
_entity.id
_entity.type
_entity.pdbx_description
1 polymer ?
#
loop_
_entity_poly.entity_id
_entity_poly.type
_entity_poly.pdbx_seq_one_letter_code
_entity_poly.pdbx_strand_id
1 'polypeptide(L)'
;INLILGGLGSTYIYFAFGYEGGLYSLFSTIGVLATAFLMVFYPSISKRVKRKTLMKYMLYMALIFYCVMIAAGIFMPQSNLKFWVITISYMFTNLGQYAYYLVMMISIINTVEYNEYKNGERDEAIIASLRPFLTKLSSALVVLLTSVTYLIFGVTGITNQISSLERETSLGLITEVEKLSSINGVLSGVSKMQTTGLMLVMGIL
;
A
#
# COMPACT_ATOMS: atom_id res chain seq x y z
N ILE A 1 5.87 -1.95 -3.20
CA ILE A 1 4.43 -2.05 -3.45
C ILE A 1 3.64 -1.41 -2.30
N ASN A 2 3.75 -1.88 -1.06
CA ASN A 2 2.96 -1.34 0.06
C ASN A 2 3.20 0.14 0.35
N LEU A 3 4.42 0.60 0.22
CA LEU A 3 4.77 2.00 0.47
C LEU A 3 4.17 2.91 -0.61
N ILE A 4 4.14 2.45 -1.85
CA ILE A 4 3.54 3.19 -2.96
C ILE A 4 2.02 3.24 -2.82
N LEU A 5 1.40 2.12 -2.47
CA LEU A 5 -0.04 2.07 -2.16
C LEU A 5 -0.41 2.93 -0.96
N GLY A 6 0.45 3.03 0.06
CA GLY A 6 0.25 3.92 1.20
C GLY A 6 0.36 5.41 0.83
N GLY A 7 1.29 5.78 -0.06
CA GLY A 7 1.49 7.16 -0.49
C GLY A 7 0.50 7.63 -1.56
N LEU A 8 0.36 6.86 -2.63
CA LEU A 8 -0.49 7.22 -3.77
C LEU A 8 -1.92 6.68 -3.67
N GLY A 9 -2.12 5.58 -2.93
CA GLY A 9 -3.39 4.88 -2.87
C GLY A 9 -4.50 5.70 -2.19
N SER A 10 -4.20 6.43 -1.12
CA SER A 10 -5.16 7.32 -0.47
C SER A 10 -5.65 8.40 -1.44
N THR A 11 -4.72 9.08 -2.10
CA THR A 11 -5.04 10.11 -3.10
C THR A 11 -5.84 9.54 -4.26
N TYR A 12 -5.48 8.34 -4.75
CA TYR A 12 -6.24 7.67 -5.78
C TYR A 12 -7.67 7.35 -5.35
N ILE A 13 -7.87 6.81 -4.15
CA ILE A 13 -9.22 6.50 -3.64
C ILE A 13 -10.07 7.77 -3.50
N TYR A 14 -9.49 8.86 -2.98
CA TYR A 14 -10.20 10.14 -2.89
C TYR A 14 -10.58 10.69 -4.27
N PHE A 15 -9.68 10.61 -5.24
CA PHE A 15 -9.94 11.11 -6.59
C PHE A 15 -10.93 10.23 -7.37
N ALA A 16 -10.91 8.93 -7.15
CA ALA A 16 -11.75 8.00 -7.87
C ALA A 16 -13.13 7.83 -7.25
N PHE A 17 -13.26 7.89 -5.93
CA PHE A 17 -14.48 7.52 -5.22
C PHE A 17 -15.01 8.61 -4.28
N GLY A 18 -14.31 9.74 -4.20
CA GLY A 18 -14.67 10.84 -3.30
C GLY A 18 -14.07 10.71 -1.90
N TYR A 19 -14.12 11.81 -1.18
CA TYR A 19 -13.60 11.90 0.19
C TYR A 19 -14.64 11.44 1.23
N GLU A 20 -15.87 11.15 0.85
CA GLU A 20 -16.93 10.79 1.78
C GLU A 20 -16.54 9.59 2.67
N GLY A 21 -16.33 9.97 3.87
CA GLY A 21 -16.53 9.23 5.17
C GLY A 21 -16.01 7.84 5.29
N GLY A 22 -15.21 7.27 4.77
CA GLY A 22 -14.80 5.93 5.21
C GLY A 22 -14.42 4.96 4.11
N LEU A 23 -14.57 5.33 2.83
CA LEU A 23 -14.18 4.42 1.74
C LEU A 23 -12.68 4.10 1.81
N TYR A 24 -11.83 5.10 2.07
CA TYR A 24 -10.40 4.85 2.28
C TYR A 24 -10.14 4.04 3.56
N SER A 25 -10.83 4.36 4.65
CA SER A 25 -10.71 3.60 5.91
C SER A 25 -11.15 2.15 5.72
N LEU A 26 -12.24 1.93 5.00
CA LEU A 26 -12.74 0.59 4.69
C LEU A 26 -11.76 -0.18 3.79
N PHE A 27 -11.23 0.46 2.75
CA PHE A 27 -10.20 -0.09 1.88
C PHE A 27 -8.95 -0.51 2.66
N SER A 28 -8.41 0.38 3.50
CA SER A 28 -7.22 0.10 4.30
C SER A 28 -7.46 -0.96 5.37
N THR A 29 -8.61 -0.91 6.06
CA THR A 29 -8.99 -1.87 7.11
C THR A 29 -9.12 -3.28 6.56
N ILE A 30 -9.75 -3.48 5.42
CA ILE A 30 -9.85 -4.80 4.77
C ILE A 30 -8.46 -5.36 4.47
N GLY A 31 -7.54 -4.53 3.96
CA GLY A 31 -6.16 -4.94 3.72
C GLY A 31 -5.41 -5.37 4.99
N VAL A 32 -5.58 -4.63 6.08
CA VAL A 32 -4.95 -4.94 7.39
C VAL A 32 -5.56 -6.20 8.00
N LEU A 33 -6.88 -6.35 7.99
CA LEU A 33 -7.56 -7.52 8.52
C LEU A 33 -7.10 -8.81 7.84
N ALA A 34 -6.96 -8.80 6.51
CA ALA A 34 -6.44 -9.96 5.78
C ALA A 34 -5.04 -10.35 6.26
N THR A 35 -4.19 -9.36 6.56
CA THR A 35 -2.84 -9.61 7.08
C THR A 35 -2.88 -10.18 8.50
N ALA A 36 -3.79 -9.69 9.36
CA ALA A 36 -3.97 -10.23 10.70
C ALA A 36 -4.44 -11.70 10.65
N PHE A 37 -5.39 -12.03 9.79
CA PHE A 37 -5.80 -13.41 9.56
C PHE A 37 -4.63 -14.29 9.13
N LEU A 38 -3.81 -13.83 8.19
CA LEU A 38 -2.63 -14.56 7.77
C LEU A 38 -1.71 -14.89 8.94
N MET A 39 -1.44 -13.93 9.82
CA MET A 39 -0.54 -14.13 10.96
C MET A 39 -1.02 -15.24 11.90
N VAL A 40 -2.32 -15.33 12.13
CA VAL A 40 -2.93 -16.38 12.96
C VAL A 40 -2.80 -17.77 12.31
N PHE A 41 -3.02 -17.87 11.00
CA PHE A 41 -3.02 -19.16 10.29
C PHE A 41 -1.64 -19.57 9.76
N TYR A 42 -0.68 -18.66 9.69
CA TYR A 42 0.65 -18.91 9.16
C TYR A 42 1.36 -20.13 9.80
N PRO A 43 1.37 -20.32 11.13
CA PRO A 43 2.01 -21.49 11.74
C PRO A 43 1.44 -22.82 11.26
N SER A 44 0.14 -22.88 11.00
CA SER A 44 -0.53 -24.07 10.49
C SER A 44 -0.19 -24.34 9.02
N ILE A 45 -0.09 -23.29 8.22
CA ILE A 45 0.27 -23.38 6.79
C ILE A 45 1.74 -23.77 6.64
N SER A 46 2.64 -23.16 7.42
CA SER A 46 4.09 -23.39 7.33
C SER A 46 4.51 -24.80 7.74
N LYS A 47 3.71 -25.50 8.54
CA LYS A 47 3.93 -26.92 8.89
C LYS A 47 3.64 -27.87 7.72
N ARG A 48 2.74 -27.48 6.81
CA ARG A 48 2.26 -28.35 5.72
C ARG A 48 2.93 -28.08 4.38
N VAL A 49 3.44 -26.87 4.16
CA VAL A 49 3.98 -26.40 2.88
C VAL A 49 5.44 -26.01 3.02
N LYS A 50 6.28 -26.49 2.09
CA LYS A 50 7.71 -26.11 2.06
C LYS A 50 7.85 -24.60 1.86
N ARG A 51 8.74 -23.94 2.59
CA ARG A 51 8.96 -22.48 2.55
C ARG A 51 9.13 -21.94 1.12
N LYS A 52 9.97 -22.58 0.31
CA LYS A 52 10.23 -22.19 -1.09
C LYS A 52 8.96 -22.22 -1.94
N THR A 53 8.12 -23.19 -1.73
CA THR A 53 6.84 -23.34 -2.43
C THR A 53 5.84 -22.29 -1.97
N LEU A 54 5.77 -22.05 -0.65
CA LEU A 54 4.91 -21.02 -0.08
C LEU A 54 5.29 -19.63 -0.60
N MET A 55 6.58 -19.27 -0.61
CA MET A 55 7.07 -18.00 -1.16
C MET A 55 6.64 -17.81 -2.62
N LYS A 56 6.78 -18.85 -3.45
CA LYS A 56 6.36 -18.80 -4.86
C LYS A 56 4.87 -18.50 -5.02
N TYR A 57 4.02 -19.25 -4.32
CA TYR A 57 2.58 -19.06 -4.42
C TYR A 57 2.14 -17.69 -3.90
N MET A 58 2.70 -17.22 -2.78
CA MET A 58 2.39 -15.91 -2.23
C MET A 58 2.85 -14.78 -3.13
N LEU A 59 4.02 -14.92 -3.77
CA LEU A 59 4.50 -13.95 -4.75
C LEU A 59 3.59 -13.90 -5.99
N TYR A 60 3.24 -15.05 -6.56
CA TYR A 60 2.34 -15.10 -7.72
C TYR A 60 0.96 -14.55 -7.39
N MET A 61 0.40 -14.88 -6.22
CA MET A 61 -0.86 -14.31 -5.76
C MET A 61 -0.78 -12.78 -5.66
N ALA A 62 0.27 -12.25 -5.03
CA ALA A 62 0.45 -10.80 -4.92
C ALA A 62 0.54 -10.13 -6.30
N LEU A 63 1.31 -10.70 -7.24
CA LEU A 63 1.49 -10.13 -8.57
C LEU A 63 0.19 -10.19 -9.40
N ILE A 64 -0.52 -11.31 -9.38
CA ILE A 64 -1.78 -11.47 -10.14
C ILE A 64 -2.81 -10.45 -9.66
N PHE A 65 -3.06 -10.39 -8.34
CA PHE A 65 -4.05 -9.45 -7.81
C PHE A 65 -3.61 -7.99 -7.93
N TYR A 66 -2.31 -7.71 -7.92
CA TYR A 66 -1.79 -6.38 -8.22
C TYR A 66 -2.09 -5.98 -9.67
N CYS A 67 -1.86 -6.86 -10.63
CA CYS A 67 -2.22 -6.62 -12.03
C CYS A 67 -3.74 -6.42 -12.21
N VAL A 68 -4.55 -7.22 -11.52
CA VAL A 68 -6.02 -7.06 -11.54
C VAL A 68 -6.45 -5.71 -10.98
N MET A 69 -5.84 -5.28 -9.86
CA MET A 69 -6.11 -3.97 -9.26
C MET A 69 -5.81 -2.82 -10.20
N ILE A 70 -4.65 -2.86 -10.87
CA ILE A 70 -4.25 -1.82 -11.83
C ILE A 70 -5.17 -1.83 -13.06
N ALA A 71 -5.45 -3.00 -13.61
CA ALA A 71 -6.35 -3.15 -14.74
C ALA A 71 -7.76 -2.63 -14.43
N ALA A 72 -8.30 -2.97 -13.25
CA ALA A 72 -9.58 -2.44 -12.80
C ALA A 72 -9.54 -0.91 -12.63
N GLY A 73 -8.46 -0.39 -12.06
CA GLY A 73 -8.27 1.06 -11.88
C GLY A 73 -8.25 1.86 -13.17
N ILE A 74 -7.69 1.29 -14.24
CA ILE A 74 -7.55 1.96 -15.54
C ILE A 74 -8.80 1.75 -16.43
N PHE A 75 -9.24 0.50 -16.58
CA PHE A 75 -10.22 0.14 -17.60
C PHE A 75 -11.67 0.14 -17.13
N MET A 76 -11.93 -0.04 -15.82
CA MET A 76 -13.31 -0.07 -15.33
C MET A 76 -13.90 1.33 -15.20
N PRO A 77 -15.19 1.54 -15.56
CA PRO A 77 -15.90 2.78 -15.31
C PRO A 77 -16.06 3.01 -13.80
N GLN A 78 -16.22 4.27 -13.40
CA GLN A 78 -16.47 4.62 -11.99
C GLN A 78 -17.79 4.01 -11.51
N SER A 79 -17.71 3.11 -10.54
CA SER A 79 -18.85 2.38 -9.98
C SER A 79 -18.49 1.75 -8.65
N ASN A 80 -19.49 1.40 -7.84
CA ASN A 80 -19.29 0.64 -6.61
C ASN A 80 -18.58 -0.70 -6.87
N LEU A 81 -18.85 -1.32 -8.00
CA LEU A 81 -18.20 -2.57 -8.39
C LEU A 81 -16.69 -2.38 -8.58
N LYS A 82 -16.25 -1.28 -9.20
CA LYS A 82 -14.83 -0.92 -9.34
C LYS A 82 -14.16 -0.81 -7.97
N PHE A 83 -14.79 -0.13 -7.02
CA PHE A 83 -14.27 0.01 -5.66
C PHE A 83 -14.04 -1.36 -5.00
N TRP A 84 -15.03 -2.26 -5.07
CA TRP A 84 -14.91 -3.59 -4.47
C TRP A 84 -13.86 -4.46 -5.16
N VAL A 85 -13.75 -4.42 -6.48
CA VAL A 85 -12.71 -5.15 -7.23
C VAL A 85 -11.32 -4.67 -6.81
N ILE A 86 -11.10 -3.35 -6.71
CA ILE A 86 -9.83 -2.78 -6.26
C ILE A 86 -9.55 -3.17 -4.80
N THR A 87 -10.53 -3.07 -3.91
CA THR A 87 -10.38 -3.39 -2.48
C THR A 87 -10.06 -4.86 -2.25
N ILE A 88 -10.76 -5.77 -2.92
CA ILE A 88 -10.51 -7.21 -2.82
C ILE A 88 -9.15 -7.55 -3.41
N SER A 89 -8.80 -6.97 -4.55
CA SER A 89 -7.48 -7.18 -5.16
C SER A 89 -6.36 -6.67 -4.26
N TYR A 90 -6.53 -5.50 -3.64
CA TYR A 90 -5.62 -4.97 -2.65
C TYR A 90 -5.47 -5.88 -1.43
N MET A 91 -6.57 -6.45 -0.93
CA MET A 91 -6.57 -7.42 0.17
C MET A 91 -5.67 -8.62 -0.14
N PHE A 92 -5.84 -9.25 -1.31
CA PHE A 92 -5.02 -10.40 -1.70
C PHE A 92 -3.57 -10.02 -2.01
N THR A 93 -3.34 -8.84 -2.57
CA THR A 93 -1.99 -8.30 -2.77
C THR A 93 -1.25 -8.13 -1.45
N ASN A 94 -1.88 -7.52 -0.46
CA ASN A 94 -1.33 -7.37 0.89
C ASN A 94 -1.05 -8.72 1.54
N LEU A 95 -2.02 -9.63 1.50
CA LEU A 95 -1.88 -10.95 2.08
C LEU A 95 -0.68 -11.70 1.48
N GLY A 96 -0.55 -11.71 0.16
CA GLY A 96 0.58 -12.33 -0.53
C GLY A 96 1.93 -11.70 -0.19
N GLN A 97 1.96 -10.37 -0.14
CA GLN A 97 3.17 -9.61 0.14
C GLN A 97 3.64 -9.78 1.60
N TYR A 98 2.73 -9.70 2.57
CA TYR A 98 3.09 -9.89 3.98
C TYR A 98 3.46 -11.34 4.28
N ALA A 99 2.83 -12.33 3.64
CA ALA A 99 3.22 -13.72 3.74
C ALA A 99 4.64 -13.94 3.19
N TYR A 100 4.93 -13.39 2.02
CA TYR A 100 6.28 -13.44 1.44
C TYR A 100 7.32 -12.79 2.37
N TYR A 101 7.00 -11.59 2.88
CA TYR A 101 7.86 -10.87 3.82
C TYR A 101 8.13 -11.66 5.09
N LEU A 102 7.12 -12.33 5.66
CA LEU A 102 7.26 -13.12 6.88
C LEU A 102 8.18 -14.33 6.65
N VAL A 103 8.02 -15.05 5.53
CA VAL A 103 8.92 -16.16 5.17
C VAL A 103 10.34 -15.67 4.92
N MET A 104 10.50 -14.52 4.28
CA MET A 104 11.81 -13.90 4.07
C MET A 104 12.50 -13.56 5.41
N MET A 105 11.75 -13.00 6.37
CA MET A 105 12.28 -12.68 7.70
C MET A 105 12.79 -13.92 8.44
N ILE A 106 12.01 -15.00 8.42
CA ILE A 106 12.43 -16.27 9.02
C ILE A 106 13.69 -16.82 8.31
N SER A 107 13.78 -16.64 6.99
CA SER A 107 14.94 -17.07 6.22
C SER A 107 16.20 -16.29 6.58
N ILE A 108 16.08 -14.99 6.87
CA ILE A 108 17.22 -14.15 7.34
C ILE A 108 17.72 -14.65 8.69
N ILE A 109 16.83 -14.93 9.64
CA ILE A 109 17.21 -15.48 10.95
C ILE A 109 17.96 -16.79 10.80
N ASN A 110 17.46 -17.70 9.98
CA ASN A 110 18.15 -18.98 9.73
C ASN A 110 19.51 -18.81 9.04
N THR A 111 19.70 -17.72 8.29
CA THR A 111 21.02 -17.41 7.69
C THR A 111 22.05 -17.02 8.74
N VAL A 112 21.62 -16.32 9.80
CA VAL A 112 22.49 -15.99 10.96
C VAL A 112 22.94 -17.28 11.65
N GLU A 113 22.00 -18.19 11.96
CA GLU A 113 22.30 -19.48 12.59
C GLU A 113 23.23 -20.34 11.73
N TYR A 114 23.01 -20.35 10.41
CA TYR A 114 23.87 -21.09 9.47
C TYR A 114 25.29 -20.49 9.39
N ASN A 115 25.43 -19.17 9.43
CA ASN A 115 26.71 -18.47 9.45
C ASN A 115 27.53 -18.83 10.71
N GLU A 116 26.86 -18.80 11.88
CA GLU A 116 27.46 -19.21 13.15
C GLU A 116 27.93 -20.66 13.11
N TYR A 117 27.12 -21.57 12.58
CA TYR A 117 27.48 -22.99 12.45
C TYR A 117 28.69 -23.20 11.52
N LYS A 118 28.77 -22.45 10.40
CA LYS A 118 29.80 -22.65 9.38
C LYS A 118 31.11 -21.96 9.69
N ASN A 119 31.04 -20.73 10.21
CA ASN A 119 32.21 -19.84 10.36
C ASN A 119 32.63 -19.65 11.83
N GLY A 120 31.82 -20.12 12.81
CA GLY A 120 32.08 -19.94 14.23
C GLY A 120 31.83 -18.50 14.73
N GLU A 121 31.43 -17.59 13.85
CA GLU A 121 31.18 -16.18 14.16
C GLU A 121 29.69 -15.83 13.97
N ARG A 122 29.16 -15.09 14.92
CA ARG A 122 27.75 -14.67 14.93
C ARG A 122 27.63 -13.21 14.49
N ASP A 123 27.53 -12.99 13.18
CA ASP A 123 27.41 -11.66 12.58
C ASP A 123 25.96 -11.11 12.62
N GLU A 124 25.24 -11.40 13.71
CA GLU A 124 23.84 -10.99 13.87
C GLU A 124 23.64 -9.47 13.76
N ALA A 125 24.56 -8.70 14.35
CA ALA A 125 24.50 -7.25 14.36
C ALA A 125 24.59 -6.64 12.95
N ILE A 126 25.44 -7.18 12.08
CA ILE A 126 25.63 -6.72 10.71
C ILE A 126 24.37 -7.04 9.90
N ILE A 127 23.90 -8.27 9.96
CA ILE A 127 22.70 -8.72 9.23
C ILE A 127 21.45 -7.97 9.72
N ALA A 128 21.32 -7.77 11.05
CA ALA A 128 20.19 -7.07 11.63
C ALA A 128 20.18 -5.56 11.31
N SER A 129 21.34 -4.92 11.17
CA SER A 129 21.44 -3.48 10.84
C SER A 129 21.05 -3.16 9.39
N LEU A 130 21.25 -4.10 8.48
CA LEU A 130 20.96 -3.90 7.07
C LEU A 130 19.46 -3.67 6.81
N ARG A 131 18.61 -4.35 7.57
CA ARG A 131 17.15 -4.25 7.42
C ARG A 131 16.60 -2.85 7.73
N PRO A 132 16.86 -2.22 8.89
CA PRO A 132 16.40 -0.85 9.16
C PRO A 132 16.94 0.15 8.13
N PHE A 133 18.17 -0.01 7.68
CA PHE A 133 18.76 0.82 6.65
C PHE A 133 17.98 0.74 5.34
N LEU A 134 17.74 -0.48 4.83
CA LEU A 134 16.99 -0.69 3.58
C LEU A 134 15.54 -0.23 3.70
N THR A 135 14.93 -0.40 4.87
CA THR A 135 13.56 0.08 5.11
C THR A 135 13.48 1.61 5.06
N LYS A 136 14.41 2.30 5.71
CA LYS A 136 14.48 3.78 5.68
C LYS A 136 14.79 4.30 4.28
N LEU A 137 15.73 3.66 3.57
CA LEU A 137 16.04 4.00 2.19
C LEU A 137 14.83 3.83 1.27
N SER A 138 14.10 2.72 1.40
CA SER A 138 12.86 2.50 0.65
C SER A 138 11.81 3.56 0.96
N SER A 139 11.64 3.94 2.22
CA SER A 139 10.68 4.98 2.61
C SER A 139 11.05 6.34 2.00
N ALA A 140 12.33 6.70 2.00
CA ALA A 140 12.80 7.95 1.38
C ALA A 140 12.55 7.96 -0.14
N LEU A 141 12.83 6.85 -0.81
CA LEU A 141 12.54 6.69 -2.24
C LEU A 141 11.04 6.83 -2.55
N VAL A 142 10.17 6.24 -1.73
CA VAL A 142 8.71 6.36 -1.91
C VAL A 142 8.24 7.80 -1.77
N VAL A 143 8.72 8.54 -0.76
CA VAL A 143 8.37 9.95 -0.59
C VAL A 143 8.80 10.76 -1.82
N LEU A 144 10.01 10.54 -2.30
CA LEU A 144 10.52 11.21 -3.49
C LEU A 144 9.68 10.88 -4.73
N LEU A 145 9.40 9.62 -4.98
CA LEU A 145 8.61 9.16 -6.13
C LEU A 145 7.17 9.68 -6.05
N THR A 146 6.55 9.69 -4.86
CA THR A 146 5.22 10.27 -4.66
C THR A 146 5.20 11.76 -4.95
N SER A 147 6.20 12.51 -4.46
CA SER A 147 6.31 13.95 -4.69
C SER A 147 6.50 14.27 -6.18
N VAL A 148 7.38 13.55 -6.86
CA VAL A 148 7.59 13.68 -8.31
C VAL A 148 6.30 13.37 -9.08
N THR A 149 5.59 12.32 -8.70
CA THR A 149 4.31 11.96 -9.30
C THR A 149 3.27 13.08 -9.14
N TYR A 150 3.16 13.66 -7.95
CA TYR A 150 2.24 14.76 -7.69
C TYR A 150 2.57 16.01 -8.51
N LEU A 151 3.86 16.30 -8.71
CA LEU A 151 4.29 17.40 -9.57
C LEU A 151 3.94 17.14 -11.04
N ILE A 152 4.25 15.95 -11.58
CA ILE A 152 4.01 15.60 -12.97
C ILE A 152 2.51 15.68 -13.32
N PHE A 153 1.64 15.18 -12.47
CA PHE A 153 0.20 15.17 -12.71
C PHE A 153 -0.54 16.40 -12.19
N GLY A 154 0.17 17.38 -11.63
CA GLY A 154 -0.45 18.61 -11.09
C GLY A 154 -1.35 18.35 -9.89
N VAL A 155 -1.10 17.31 -9.12
CA VAL A 155 -1.93 16.88 -7.97
C VAL A 155 -1.57 17.64 -6.69
N THR A 156 -0.37 18.23 -6.63
CA THR A 156 0.15 18.91 -5.43
C THR A 156 -0.78 20.00 -4.92
N GLY A 157 -1.35 20.81 -5.82
CA GLY A 157 -2.30 21.88 -5.43
C GLY A 157 -3.56 21.31 -4.78
N ILE A 158 -4.10 20.24 -5.33
CA ILE A 158 -5.31 19.58 -4.84
C ILE A 158 -5.07 18.96 -3.45
N THR A 159 -3.97 18.21 -3.29
CA THR A 159 -3.62 17.60 -2.00
C THR A 159 -3.33 18.63 -0.92
N ASN A 160 -2.69 19.74 -1.25
CA ASN A 160 -2.46 20.83 -0.31
C ASN A 160 -3.76 21.49 0.14
N GLN A 161 -4.71 21.72 -0.77
CA GLN A 161 -6.04 22.25 -0.42
C GLN A 161 -6.81 21.30 0.50
N ILE A 162 -6.80 20.01 0.23
CA ILE A 162 -7.42 19.00 1.11
C ILE A 162 -6.76 19.05 2.50
N SER A 163 -5.44 19.04 2.56
CA SER A 163 -4.70 19.09 3.84
C SER A 163 -4.95 20.39 4.63
N SER A 164 -5.12 21.53 3.96
CA SER A 164 -5.48 22.79 4.64
C SER A 164 -6.87 22.72 5.24
N LEU A 165 -7.86 22.18 4.52
CA LEU A 165 -9.22 21.98 5.02
C LEU A 165 -9.28 20.99 6.19
N GLU A 166 -8.53 19.89 6.14
CA GLU A 166 -8.39 18.96 7.27
C GLU A 166 -7.79 19.65 8.51
N ARG A 167 -6.77 20.49 8.31
CA ARG A 167 -6.15 21.25 9.38
C ARG A 167 -7.10 22.29 9.97
N GLU A 168 -7.82 23.04 9.15
CA GLU A 168 -8.81 24.04 9.60
C GLU A 168 -9.92 23.37 10.43
N THR A 169 -10.38 22.19 10.03
CA THR A 169 -11.34 21.39 10.80
C THR A 169 -10.74 20.95 12.13
N SER A 170 -9.48 20.50 12.15
CA SER A 170 -8.81 20.06 13.38
C SER A 170 -8.59 21.19 14.38
N LEU A 171 -8.50 22.42 13.88
CA LEU A 171 -8.41 23.65 14.69
C LEU A 171 -9.80 24.20 15.11
N GLY A 172 -10.89 23.58 14.67
CA GLY A 172 -12.26 24.03 14.97
C GLY A 172 -12.69 25.30 14.20
N LEU A 173 -11.96 25.66 13.14
CA LEU A 173 -12.25 26.85 12.33
C LEU A 173 -13.40 26.62 11.35
N ILE A 174 -13.59 25.39 10.89
CA ILE A 174 -14.67 24.94 10.02
C ILE A 174 -15.31 23.69 10.58
N THR A 175 -16.58 23.45 10.25
CA THR A 175 -17.30 22.23 10.63
C THR A 175 -16.96 21.07 9.71
N GLU A 176 -17.22 19.83 10.17
CA GLU A 176 -17.05 18.61 9.33
C GLU A 176 -17.88 18.69 8.04
N VAL A 177 -19.08 19.27 8.09
CA VAL A 177 -19.97 19.42 6.93
C VAL A 177 -19.38 20.41 5.91
N GLU A 178 -18.86 21.53 6.38
CA GLU A 178 -18.19 22.51 5.52
C GLU A 178 -16.92 21.94 4.89
N LYS A 179 -16.13 21.19 5.66
CA LYS A 179 -14.96 20.49 5.14
C LYS A 179 -15.33 19.54 3.98
N LEU A 180 -16.32 18.67 4.20
CA LEU A 180 -16.75 17.70 3.19
C LEU A 180 -17.26 18.41 1.92
N SER A 181 -18.06 19.46 2.08
CA SER A 181 -18.54 20.25 0.95
C SER A 181 -17.40 20.89 0.16
N SER A 182 -16.44 21.48 0.85
CA SER A 182 -15.28 22.15 0.24
C SER A 182 -14.36 21.14 -0.47
N ILE A 183 -14.08 19.99 0.16
CA ILE A 183 -13.26 18.93 -0.45
C ILE A 183 -13.96 18.35 -1.69
N ASN A 184 -15.28 18.13 -1.66
CA ASN A 184 -16.03 17.66 -2.83
C ASN A 184 -15.98 18.70 -3.97
N GLY A 185 -16.00 19.99 -3.66
CA GLY A 185 -15.77 21.06 -4.63
C GLY A 185 -14.39 20.97 -5.28
N VAL A 186 -13.35 20.75 -4.50
CA VAL A 186 -11.98 20.57 -5.00
C VAL A 186 -11.86 19.30 -5.86
N LEU A 187 -12.47 18.20 -5.43
CA LEU A 187 -12.44 16.93 -6.14
C LEU A 187 -13.22 16.93 -7.46
N SER A 188 -14.25 17.76 -7.58
CA SER A 188 -14.99 17.92 -8.84
C SER A 188 -14.13 18.44 -9.99
N GLY A 189 -13.03 19.14 -9.66
CA GLY A 189 -12.03 19.62 -10.62
C GLY A 189 -10.99 18.58 -11.05
N VAL A 190 -10.98 17.38 -10.43
CA VAL A 190 -10.01 16.33 -10.75
C VAL A 190 -10.27 15.72 -12.12
N SER A 191 -9.26 15.72 -12.98
CA SER A 191 -9.35 15.14 -14.32
C SER A 191 -9.18 13.62 -14.30
N LYS A 192 -9.78 12.95 -15.29
CA LYS A 192 -9.53 11.51 -15.51
C LYS A 192 -8.05 11.19 -15.71
N MET A 193 -7.29 12.11 -16.31
CA MET A 193 -5.87 11.95 -16.54
C MET A 193 -5.10 11.89 -15.22
N GLN A 194 -5.45 12.70 -14.24
CA GLN A 194 -4.84 12.67 -12.90
C GLN A 194 -5.11 11.36 -12.18
N THR A 195 -6.36 10.90 -12.16
CA THR A 195 -6.73 9.64 -11.51
C THR A 195 -6.08 8.43 -12.20
N THR A 196 -6.14 8.37 -13.53
CA THR A 196 -5.52 7.27 -14.30
C THR A 196 -3.99 7.31 -14.21
N GLY A 197 -3.41 8.51 -14.22
CA GLY A 197 -1.97 8.71 -14.07
C GLY A 197 -1.43 8.21 -12.74
N LEU A 198 -2.12 8.48 -11.62
CA LEU A 198 -1.76 7.92 -10.32
C LEU A 198 -1.78 6.39 -10.32
N MET A 199 -2.80 5.78 -10.95
CA MET A 199 -2.89 4.32 -11.04
C MET A 199 -1.79 3.72 -11.93
N LEU A 200 -1.46 4.37 -13.06
CA LEU A 200 -0.36 3.94 -13.93
C LEU A 200 0.99 3.98 -13.22
N VAL A 201 1.27 5.06 -12.49
CA VAL A 201 2.52 5.17 -11.72
C VAL A 201 2.58 4.09 -10.62
N MET A 202 1.48 3.85 -9.91
CA MET A 202 1.41 2.73 -8.97
C MET A 202 1.69 1.39 -9.65
N GLY A 203 1.31 1.23 -10.92
CA GLY A 203 1.51 0.00 -11.68
C GLY A 203 2.93 -0.22 -12.18
N ILE A 204 3.69 0.85 -12.42
CA ILE A 204 5.05 0.80 -12.96
C ILE A 204 6.10 0.65 -11.85
N LEU A 205 5.85 1.23 -10.69
CA LEU A 205 6.74 1.23 -9.52
C LEU A 205 6.51 0.02 -8.62
#